data_113895c58be8204100df6138c3903ad0
#
_entry.id   113895c58be8204100df6138c3903ad0
#
_cell.length_a   1.000
_cell.length_b   1.000
_cell.length_c   1.000
_cell.angle_alpha   90.00
_cell.angle_beta   90.00
_cell.angle_gamma   90.00
#
_symmetry.space_group_name_H-M   'P 1'
#
loop_
_entity.id
_entity.type
_entity.pdbx_description
1 polymer ?
#
loop_
_entity_poly.entity_id
_entity_poly.type
_entity_poly.pdbx_seq_one_letter_code
_entity_poly.pdbx_strand_id
1 'polypeptide(L)'
;MDENKNTDWKTVPVYKDSPVAARERNELDAYRASSAANTACAKAIKETIKENWTGSSLKEGCAQQVMDAFGPDRLAFVLANTVQLRAYDTRFSRDTRAWVQMVLAGTEGIIPEEKRIGWEIESHSVLLNDFAVQAREAIETLTTLETPVYHESYQYAVDNQETGPYWESYTCNRDCRHAIEEAIADHYDGYRMDANVSDGVLKKYGEERTMYVIANTIQLLQGDGRISQQNAHWAKREPIPNESAQDQSLRRDFLVRSHPGLFNLFANITRNVVIQAQLARREQKASEQEQPSILAQLEKPLSKPVTEKHSIKKKEQVL
;
A
#
# COMPACT_ATOMS: atom_id res chain seq x y z
N MET A 1 20.70 25.58 -20.74
CA MET A 1 21.34 24.28 -20.42
C MET A 1 20.39 23.52 -19.55
N ASP A 2 19.46 22.79 -20.19
CA ASP A 2 18.50 21.94 -19.50
C ASP A 2 19.09 20.54 -19.40
N GLU A 3 19.85 20.29 -18.35
CA GLU A 3 20.13 18.93 -17.92
C GLU A 3 18.91 18.42 -17.15
N ASN A 4 17.89 17.99 -17.89
CA ASN A 4 16.79 17.21 -17.35
C ASN A 4 17.32 15.77 -17.13
N LYS A 5 18.23 15.62 -16.17
CA LYS A 5 18.60 14.31 -15.62
C LYS A 5 17.35 13.79 -14.97
N ASN A 6 16.87 12.67 -15.46
CA ASN A 6 15.79 11.86 -14.90
C ASN A 6 16.24 11.41 -13.48
N THR A 7 16.16 12.34 -12.51
CA THR A 7 16.61 12.09 -11.14
C THR A 7 15.52 11.28 -10.46
N ASP A 8 15.81 10.06 -10.06
CA ASP A 8 14.94 9.27 -9.22
C ASP A 8 14.94 9.85 -7.79
N TRP A 9 14.00 10.76 -7.55
CA TRP A 9 13.85 11.44 -6.26
C TRP A 9 13.51 10.50 -5.11
N LYS A 10 12.94 9.33 -5.40
CA LYS A 10 12.57 8.34 -4.39
C LYS A 10 13.80 7.75 -3.68
N THR A 11 14.91 7.66 -4.40
CA THR A 11 16.17 7.10 -3.86
C THR A 11 16.97 8.09 -3.00
N VAL A 12 16.65 9.39 -3.08
CA VAL A 12 17.31 10.41 -2.26
C VAL A 12 16.72 10.39 -0.84
N PRO A 13 17.49 10.13 0.23
CA PRO A 13 16.95 10.11 1.58
C PRO A 13 16.51 11.51 2.05
N VAL A 14 15.53 11.56 2.96
CA VAL A 14 15.12 12.81 3.62
C VAL A 14 16.15 13.17 4.67
N TYR A 15 16.79 14.33 4.51
CA TYR A 15 17.75 14.85 5.48
C TYR A 15 17.01 15.71 6.52
N LYS A 16 16.96 15.26 7.76
CA LYS A 16 16.15 15.86 8.84
C LYS A 16 16.96 16.78 9.78
N ASP A 17 18.22 17.02 9.47
CA ASP A 17 19.12 17.80 10.32
C ASP A 17 19.45 19.19 9.73
N SER A 18 20.11 20.03 10.49
CA SER A 18 20.48 21.39 10.06
C SER A 18 21.62 21.41 9.03
N PRO A 19 21.75 22.48 8.22
CA PRO A 19 22.89 22.63 7.32
C PRO A 19 24.23 22.77 8.07
N VAL A 20 24.18 23.20 9.34
CA VAL A 20 25.36 23.28 10.18
C VAL A 20 25.83 21.89 10.57
N ALA A 21 24.93 21.06 11.09
CA ALA A 21 25.21 19.65 11.40
C ALA A 21 25.70 18.87 10.17
N ALA A 22 25.08 19.10 9.00
CA ALA A 22 25.53 18.51 7.74
C ALA A 22 26.97 18.90 7.37
N ARG A 23 27.35 20.14 7.62
CA ARG A 23 28.74 20.62 7.40
C ARG A 23 29.70 19.93 8.34
N GLU A 24 29.38 19.84 9.62
CA GLU A 24 30.21 19.22 10.65
C GLU A 24 30.45 17.73 10.38
N ARG A 25 29.47 17.05 9.78
CA ARG A 25 29.55 15.62 9.41
C ARG A 25 30.08 15.36 7.99
N ASN A 26 30.45 16.42 7.24
CA ASN A 26 30.79 16.31 5.81
C ASN A 26 29.68 15.76 4.91
N GLU A 27 28.42 16.01 5.24
CA GLU A 27 27.22 15.51 4.54
C GLU A 27 26.48 16.62 3.77
N LEU A 28 27.15 17.74 3.45
CA LEU A 28 26.51 18.89 2.78
C LEU A 28 25.89 18.54 1.42
N ASP A 29 26.46 17.59 0.69
CA ASP A 29 25.94 17.20 -0.61
C ASP A 29 24.64 16.36 -0.45
N ALA A 30 24.56 15.49 0.56
CA ALA A 30 23.33 14.79 0.92
C ALA A 30 22.23 15.79 1.37
N TYR A 31 22.58 16.78 2.18
CA TYR A 31 21.67 17.85 2.57
C TYR A 31 21.15 18.63 1.35
N ARG A 32 22.02 19.03 0.42
CA ARG A 32 21.65 19.76 -0.80
C ARG A 32 20.75 18.94 -1.70
N ALA A 33 21.09 17.66 -1.91
CA ALA A 33 20.28 16.72 -2.69
C ALA A 33 18.88 16.56 -2.08
N SER A 34 18.79 16.36 -0.76
CA SER A 34 17.53 16.29 -0.05
C SER A 34 16.71 17.59 -0.14
N SER A 35 17.34 18.75 -0.02
CA SER A 35 16.68 20.05 -0.15
C SER A 35 16.12 20.27 -1.56
N ALA A 36 16.88 19.91 -2.61
CA ALA A 36 16.41 19.96 -3.98
C ALA A 36 15.22 19.03 -4.22
N ALA A 37 15.27 17.81 -3.70
CA ALA A 37 14.18 16.86 -3.77
C ALA A 37 12.92 17.33 -3.01
N ASN A 38 13.07 18.00 -1.85
CA ASN A 38 11.95 18.60 -1.11
C ASN A 38 11.27 19.71 -1.93
N THR A 39 12.05 20.58 -2.58
CA THR A 39 11.55 21.63 -3.47
C THR A 39 10.80 21.03 -4.67
N ALA A 40 11.35 19.99 -5.29
CA ALA A 40 10.70 19.28 -6.39
C ALA A 40 9.38 18.62 -5.94
N CYS A 41 9.36 18.01 -4.77
CA CYS A 41 8.16 17.40 -4.18
C CYS A 41 7.08 18.45 -3.89
N ALA A 42 7.44 19.60 -3.30
CA ALA A 42 6.50 20.69 -3.05
C ALA A 42 5.85 21.21 -4.35
N LYS A 43 6.66 21.35 -5.41
CA LYS A 43 6.16 21.73 -6.74
C LYS A 43 5.21 20.66 -7.30
N ALA A 44 5.57 19.38 -7.22
CA ALA A 44 4.73 18.28 -7.68
C ALA A 44 3.38 18.23 -6.93
N ILE A 45 3.37 18.42 -5.60
CA ILE A 45 2.14 18.50 -4.83
C ILE A 45 1.25 19.65 -5.31
N LYS A 46 1.82 20.85 -5.50
CA LYS A 46 1.10 22.01 -6.02
C LYS A 46 0.46 21.73 -7.39
N GLU A 47 1.20 21.15 -8.30
CA GLU A 47 0.73 20.79 -9.64
C GLU A 47 -0.35 19.71 -9.56
N THR A 48 -0.16 18.66 -8.78
CA THR A 48 -1.16 17.59 -8.57
C THR A 48 -2.47 18.15 -8.01
N ILE A 49 -2.41 19.02 -7.00
CA ILE A 49 -3.62 19.70 -6.46
C ILE A 49 -4.33 20.45 -7.57
N LYS A 50 -3.61 21.23 -8.37
CA LYS A 50 -4.18 22.04 -9.44
C LYS A 50 -4.86 21.17 -10.52
N GLU A 51 -4.21 20.08 -10.93
CA GLU A 51 -4.70 19.20 -11.99
C GLU A 51 -5.88 18.31 -11.56
N ASN A 52 -5.95 18.00 -10.26
CA ASN A 52 -6.97 17.10 -9.71
C ASN A 52 -8.12 17.85 -9.01
N TRP A 53 -8.15 19.15 -9.03
CA TRP A 53 -9.25 19.94 -8.50
C TRP A 53 -10.48 19.87 -9.42
N THR A 54 -11.62 19.39 -8.88
CA THR A 54 -12.87 19.19 -9.62
C THR A 54 -13.82 20.41 -9.56
N GLY A 55 -13.45 21.46 -8.82
CA GLY A 55 -14.32 22.60 -8.51
C GLY A 55 -14.98 22.52 -7.12
N SER A 56 -15.06 21.32 -6.52
CA SER A 56 -15.64 21.10 -5.18
C SER A 56 -14.72 20.29 -4.26
N SER A 57 -13.96 19.35 -4.79
CA SER A 57 -13.07 18.44 -4.05
C SER A 57 -11.85 18.05 -4.89
N LEU A 58 -10.85 17.47 -4.28
CA LEU A 58 -9.78 16.79 -4.99
C LEU A 58 -10.24 15.40 -5.44
N LYS A 59 -9.74 14.93 -6.58
CA LYS A 59 -9.94 13.55 -7.01
C LYS A 59 -9.32 12.59 -6.00
N GLU A 60 -10.02 11.52 -5.70
CA GLU A 60 -9.52 10.46 -4.82
C GLU A 60 -8.24 9.84 -5.37
N GLY A 61 -7.29 9.55 -4.48
CA GLY A 61 -6.02 8.90 -4.81
C GLY A 61 -5.00 9.82 -5.50
N CYS A 62 -5.25 11.13 -5.66
CA CYS A 62 -4.29 12.03 -6.31
C CYS A 62 -2.95 12.11 -5.56
N ALA A 63 -2.91 11.90 -4.25
CA ALA A 63 -1.68 11.88 -3.46
C ALA A 63 -0.77 10.68 -3.79
N GLN A 64 -1.33 9.57 -4.28
CA GLN A 64 -0.59 8.36 -4.65
C GLN A 64 0.49 8.65 -5.71
N GLN A 65 0.17 9.48 -6.71
CA GLN A 65 1.10 9.83 -7.79
C GLN A 65 2.38 10.51 -7.26
N VAL A 66 2.22 11.40 -6.28
CA VAL A 66 3.36 12.08 -5.65
C VAL A 66 4.12 11.11 -4.74
N MET A 67 3.41 10.25 -4.01
CA MET A 67 4.03 9.23 -3.17
C MET A 67 4.88 8.25 -3.99
N ASP A 68 4.40 7.83 -5.17
CA ASP A 68 5.14 6.93 -6.06
C ASP A 68 6.43 7.57 -6.60
N ALA A 69 6.41 8.88 -6.87
CA ALA A 69 7.56 9.61 -7.41
C ALA A 69 8.60 10.02 -6.35
N PHE A 70 8.20 10.32 -5.13
CA PHE A 70 9.05 10.90 -4.10
C PHE A 70 9.23 10.05 -2.84
N GLY A 71 8.45 8.99 -2.70
CA GLY A 71 8.37 8.15 -1.51
C GLY A 71 7.52 8.74 -0.39
N PRO A 72 7.03 7.87 0.52
CA PRO A 72 6.12 8.25 1.61
C PRO A 72 6.77 9.23 2.60
N ASP A 73 8.02 9.01 2.97
CA ASP A 73 8.73 9.84 3.95
C ASP A 73 8.89 11.28 3.48
N ARG A 74 9.24 11.49 2.21
CA ARG A 74 9.42 12.82 1.65
C ARG A 74 8.09 13.53 1.49
N LEU A 75 7.07 12.85 1.00
CA LEU A 75 5.72 13.39 0.89
C LEU A 75 5.23 13.86 2.27
N ALA A 76 5.32 13.01 3.29
CA ALA A 76 4.96 13.36 4.66
C ALA A 76 5.75 14.56 5.18
N PHE A 77 7.07 14.55 5.01
CA PHE A 77 7.96 15.58 5.52
C PHE A 77 7.70 16.97 4.91
N VAL A 78 7.50 17.05 3.59
CA VAL A 78 7.22 18.32 2.88
C VAL A 78 5.85 18.87 3.25
N LEU A 79 4.82 18.02 3.30
CA LEU A 79 3.48 18.40 3.76
C LEU A 79 3.50 18.90 5.21
N ALA A 80 4.14 18.17 6.11
CA ALA A 80 4.21 18.51 7.52
C ALA A 80 4.92 19.86 7.73
N ASN A 81 6.03 20.13 7.03
CA ASN A 81 6.71 21.43 7.10
C ASN A 81 5.82 22.58 6.60
N THR A 82 5.08 22.39 5.51
CA THR A 82 4.14 23.43 5.01
C THR A 82 3.02 23.71 6.00
N VAL A 83 2.39 22.67 6.56
CA VAL A 83 1.32 22.84 7.56
C VAL A 83 1.87 23.51 8.84
N GLN A 84 3.08 23.15 9.28
CA GLN A 84 3.73 23.75 10.44
C GLN A 84 4.03 25.25 10.23
N LEU A 85 4.44 25.69 9.04
CA LEU A 85 4.61 27.10 8.69
C LEU A 85 3.30 27.88 8.79
N ARG A 86 2.16 27.18 8.64
CA ARG A 86 0.79 27.72 8.72
C ARG A 86 0.05 27.24 9.98
N ALA A 87 0.76 27.04 11.10
CA ALA A 87 0.22 26.43 12.32
C ALA A 87 -1.05 27.12 12.87
N TYR A 88 -1.20 28.43 12.65
CA TYR A 88 -2.37 29.21 13.09
C TYR A 88 -3.54 29.20 12.08
N ASP A 89 -3.39 28.58 10.92
CA ASP A 89 -4.44 28.52 9.91
C ASP A 89 -5.50 27.48 10.29
N THR A 90 -6.68 27.96 10.69
CA THR A 90 -7.79 27.13 11.20
C THR A 90 -8.42 26.22 10.14
N ARG A 91 -8.06 26.38 8.86
CA ARG A 91 -8.52 25.54 7.76
C ARG A 91 -7.89 24.14 7.75
N PHE A 92 -6.79 23.94 8.47
CA PHE A 92 -6.26 22.60 8.71
C PHE A 92 -7.05 21.90 9.82
N SER A 93 -7.43 20.65 9.59
CA SER A 93 -8.15 19.85 10.56
C SER A 93 -7.27 19.56 11.80
N ARG A 94 -7.94 19.22 12.91
CA ARG A 94 -7.23 18.80 14.13
C ARG A 94 -6.37 17.56 13.89
N ASP A 95 -6.88 16.62 13.09
CA ASP A 95 -6.20 15.36 12.80
C ASP A 95 -4.98 15.58 11.90
N THR A 96 -5.08 16.46 10.89
CA THR A 96 -3.93 16.86 10.08
C THR A 96 -2.83 17.46 10.92
N ARG A 97 -3.17 18.35 11.86
CA ARG A 97 -2.17 18.95 12.78
C ARG A 97 -1.54 17.93 13.72
N ALA A 98 -2.32 16.99 14.27
CA ALA A 98 -1.81 15.92 15.11
C ALA A 98 -0.83 15.02 14.34
N TRP A 99 -1.19 14.65 13.11
CA TRP A 99 -0.31 13.89 12.23
C TRP A 99 0.99 14.63 11.92
N VAL A 100 0.92 15.94 11.64
CA VAL A 100 2.11 16.79 11.40
C VAL A 100 3.06 16.77 12.60
N GLN A 101 2.56 16.85 13.82
CA GLN A 101 3.38 16.77 15.03
C GLN A 101 4.11 15.42 15.13
N MET A 102 3.44 14.31 14.77
CA MET A 102 4.09 12.99 14.74
C MET A 102 5.20 12.92 13.66
N VAL A 103 4.93 13.43 12.45
CA VAL A 103 5.91 13.40 11.35
C VAL A 103 7.15 14.23 11.66
N LEU A 104 6.98 15.38 12.35
CA LEU A 104 8.08 16.29 12.70
C LEU A 104 8.68 16.00 14.08
N ALA A 105 8.22 15.01 14.81
CA ALA A 105 8.76 14.65 16.10
C ALA A 105 10.30 14.48 16.04
N GLY A 106 11.02 15.16 16.92
CA GLY A 106 12.49 15.16 16.95
C GLY A 106 13.18 16.04 15.91
N THR A 107 12.43 16.82 15.09
CA THR A 107 13.00 17.78 14.12
C THR A 107 12.71 19.24 14.47
N GLU A 108 11.97 19.48 15.55
CA GLU A 108 11.59 20.83 15.97
C GLU A 108 12.81 21.67 16.33
N GLY A 109 12.90 22.86 15.71
CA GLY A 109 14.00 23.79 15.93
C GLY A 109 15.36 23.41 15.32
N ILE A 110 15.47 22.21 14.73
CA ILE A 110 16.69 21.73 14.07
C ILE A 110 16.87 22.39 12.71
N ILE A 111 15.78 22.42 11.90
CA ILE A 111 15.81 22.99 10.56
C ILE A 111 15.38 24.47 10.63
N PRO A 112 16.22 25.43 10.19
CA PRO A 112 15.87 26.84 10.17
C PRO A 112 14.60 27.11 9.35
N GLU A 113 13.80 28.08 9.82
CA GLU A 113 12.53 28.43 9.16
C GLU A 113 12.73 28.90 7.72
N GLU A 114 13.78 29.67 7.44
CA GLU A 114 14.11 30.16 6.09
C GLU A 114 14.34 29.01 5.10
N LYS A 115 14.79 27.84 5.58
CA LYS A 115 14.95 26.65 4.75
C LYS A 115 13.63 25.96 4.49
N ARG A 116 12.72 25.93 5.49
CA ARG A 116 11.38 25.37 5.34
C ARG A 116 10.52 26.17 4.37
N ILE A 117 10.65 27.51 4.37
CA ILE A 117 9.97 28.39 3.41
C ILE A 117 10.30 28.00 1.96
N GLY A 118 11.56 27.59 1.69
CA GLY A 118 11.96 27.11 0.35
C GLY A 118 11.28 25.82 -0.11
N TRP A 119 10.59 25.10 0.79
CA TRP A 119 9.83 23.87 0.50
C TRP A 119 8.32 24.07 0.73
N GLU A 120 7.86 25.29 0.97
CA GLU A 120 6.44 25.56 1.19
C GLU A 120 5.63 25.30 -0.07
N ILE A 121 4.52 24.57 0.08
CA ILE A 121 3.57 24.29 -1.00
C ILE A 121 2.66 25.50 -1.14
N GLU A 122 2.82 26.23 -2.23
CA GLU A 122 1.96 27.39 -2.57
C GLU A 122 0.59 26.91 -3.06
N SER A 123 -0.33 26.56 -2.15
CA SER A 123 -1.69 26.18 -2.43
C SER A 123 -2.65 26.73 -1.38
N HIS A 124 -3.94 26.75 -1.71
CA HIS A 124 -4.98 27.12 -0.77
C HIS A 124 -5.09 26.09 0.37
N SER A 125 -5.14 26.55 1.62
CA SER A 125 -5.02 25.67 2.79
C SER A 125 -6.13 24.62 2.90
N VAL A 126 -7.34 24.88 2.40
CA VAL A 126 -8.40 23.85 2.34
C VAL A 126 -8.00 22.70 1.42
N LEU A 127 -7.53 23.01 0.21
CA LEU A 127 -7.09 21.99 -0.76
C LEU A 127 -5.86 21.24 -0.26
N LEU A 128 -4.97 21.95 0.42
CA LEU A 128 -3.79 21.35 1.01
C LEU A 128 -4.15 20.43 2.18
N ASN A 129 -5.17 20.78 2.99
CA ASN A 129 -5.68 19.89 4.02
C ASN A 129 -6.30 18.62 3.42
N ASP A 130 -7.12 18.75 2.37
CA ASP A 130 -7.72 17.59 1.69
C ASP A 130 -6.64 16.67 1.10
N PHE A 131 -5.60 17.27 0.48
CA PHE A 131 -4.47 16.52 -0.03
C PHE A 131 -3.67 15.83 1.09
N ALA A 132 -3.47 16.51 2.23
CA ALA A 132 -2.77 15.93 3.38
C ALA A 132 -3.53 14.76 4.00
N VAL A 133 -4.86 14.81 4.02
CA VAL A 133 -5.72 13.67 4.45
C VAL A 133 -5.49 12.48 3.53
N GLN A 134 -5.59 12.67 2.20
CA GLN A 134 -5.35 11.59 1.23
C GLN A 134 -3.92 11.04 1.31
N ALA A 135 -2.92 11.90 1.48
CA ALA A 135 -1.52 11.49 1.61
C ALA A 135 -1.30 10.65 2.88
N ARG A 136 -1.88 11.07 4.01
CA ARG A 136 -1.83 10.31 5.26
C ARG A 136 -2.45 8.92 5.09
N GLU A 137 -3.64 8.83 4.53
CA GLU A 137 -4.33 7.56 4.29
C GLU A 137 -3.52 6.64 3.36
N ALA A 138 -2.92 7.18 2.31
CA ALA A 138 -2.06 6.42 1.41
C ALA A 138 -0.80 5.88 2.10
N ILE A 139 -0.14 6.71 2.95
CA ILE A 139 1.03 6.33 3.73
C ILE A 139 0.67 5.26 4.78
N GLU A 140 -0.42 5.46 5.52
CA GLU A 140 -0.90 4.49 6.51
C GLU A 140 -1.25 3.15 5.84
N THR A 141 -1.88 3.18 4.66
CA THR A 141 -2.19 1.99 3.88
C THR A 141 -0.93 1.25 3.46
N LEU A 142 0.07 1.97 2.93
CA LEU A 142 1.35 1.38 2.54
C LEU A 142 2.05 0.72 3.74
N THR A 143 2.15 1.43 4.86
CA THR A 143 2.75 0.91 6.10
C THR A 143 2.02 -0.34 6.59
N THR A 144 0.69 -0.34 6.55
CA THR A 144 -0.12 -1.50 6.95
C THR A 144 0.11 -2.71 6.04
N LEU A 145 0.22 -2.49 4.73
CA LEU A 145 0.47 -3.55 3.75
C LEU A 145 1.90 -4.12 3.85
N GLU A 146 2.87 -3.29 4.21
CA GLU A 146 4.27 -3.70 4.39
C GLU A 146 4.51 -4.42 5.73
N THR A 147 3.64 -4.21 6.75
CA THR A 147 3.69 -4.94 8.01
C THR A 147 3.24 -6.38 7.79
N PRO A 148 4.08 -7.41 7.95
CA PRO A 148 3.67 -8.79 7.73
C PRO A 148 2.71 -9.27 8.82
N VAL A 149 1.90 -10.29 8.49
CA VAL A 149 1.13 -11.02 9.51
C VAL A 149 2.09 -11.90 10.30
N TYR A 150 2.06 -11.75 11.62
CA TYR A 150 2.84 -12.61 12.50
C TYR A 150 2.03 -13.88 12.85
N HIS A 151 2.51 -15.03 12.37
CA HIS A 151 1.76 -16.29 12.45
C HIS A 151 2.08 -17.15 13.67
N GLU A 152 3.14 -16.79 14.43
CA GLU A 152 3.57 -17.56 15.60
C GLU A 152 2.93 -17.03 16.90
N SER A 153 3.10 -17.77 17.99
CA SER A 153 2.59 -17.41 19.31
C SER A 153 3.32 -16.21 19.93
N TYR A 154 2.69 -15.55 20.90
CA TYR A 154 3.37 -14.51 21.69
C TYR A 154 4.61 -15.06 22.42
N GLN A 155 4.51 -16.29 22.96
CA GLN A 155 5.64 -16.92 23.64
C GLN A 155 6.81 -17.15 22.68
N TYR A 156 6.53 -17.60 21.44
CA TYR A 156 7.54 -17.71 20.40
C TYR A 156 8.24 -16.38 20.12
N ALA A 157 7.46 -15.29 20.01
CA ALA A 157 8.01 -13.95 19.81
C ALA A 157 8.92 -13.48 20.96
N VAL A 158 8.57 -13.83 22.20
CA VAL A 158 9.40 -13.55 23.38
C VAL A 158 10.70 -14.35 23.32
N ASP A 159 10.62 -15.64 23.06
CA ASP A 159 11.77 -16.54 23.04
C ASP A 159 12.78 -16.22 21.93
N ASN A 160 12.28 -15.67 20.80
CA ASN A 160 13.09 -15.28 19.64
C ASN A 160 13.42 -13.77 19.58
N GLN A 161 13.06 -12.98 20.59
CA GLN A 161 13.26 -11.51 20.64
C GLN A 161 12.56 -10.74 19.51
N GLU A 162 11.42 -11.25 19.04
CA GLU A 162 10.60 -10.70 17.93
C GLU A 162 9.33 -10.00 18.45
N THR A 163 9.34 -9.55 19.70
CA THR A 163 8.17 -8.88 20.32
C THR A 163 7.76 -7.59 19.59
N GLY A 164 8.69 -6.86 18.96
CA GLY A 164 8.39 -5.69 18.14
C GLY A 164 7.49 -6.04 16.95
N PRO A 165 7.97 -6.90 16.00
CA PRO A 165 7.17 -7.40 14.88
C PRO A 165 5.83 -8.02 15.30
N TYR A 166 5.80 -8.74 16.42
CA TYR A 166 4.55 -9.30 16.97
C TYR A 166 3.53 -8.20 17.29
N TRP A 167 3.94 -7.15 18.04
CA TRP A 167 3.04 -6.08 18.45
C TRP A 167 2.61 -5.17 17.28
N GLU A 168 3.47 -4.97 16.29
CA GLU A 168 3.12 -4.27 15.07
C GLU A 168 2.02 -5.03 14.31
N SER A 169 2.21 -6.32 14.09
CA SER A 169 1.20 -7.18 13.46
C SER A 169 -0.09 -7.25 14.28
N TYR A 170 0.01 -7.37 15.61
CA TYR A 170 -1.13 -7.38 16.53
C TYR A 170 -1.98 -6.11 16.38
N THR A 171 -1.35 -4.94 16.35
CA THR A 171 -2.04 -3.65 16.19
C THR A 171 -2.76 -3.59 14.85
N CYS A 172 -2.09 -3.95 13.77
CA CYS A 172 -2.69 -4.00 12.43
C CYS A 172 -3.86 -5.00 12.35
N ASN A 173 -3.77 -6.16 13.01
CA ASN A 173 -4.86 -7.15 13.05
C ASN A 173 -6.09 -6.61 13.78
N ARG A 174 -5.89 -5.90 14.90
CA ARG A 174 -6.96 -5.25 15.65
C ARG A 174 -7.64 -4.15 14.83
N ASP A 175 -6.87 -3.35 14.12
CA ASP A 175 -7.40 -2.28 13.28
C ASP A 175 -8.14 -2.84 12.05
N CYS A 176 -7.63 -3.95 11.46
CA CYS A 176 -8.33 -4.69 10.39
C CYS A 176 -9.68 -5.23 10.89
N ARG A 177 -9.75 -5.77 12.12
CA ARG A 177 -11.02 -6.19 12.74
C ARG A 177 -12.03 -5.03 12.80
N HIS A 178 -11.62 -3.86 13.25
CA HIS A 178 -12.50 -2.68 13.32
C HIS A 178 -12.99 -2.28 11.92
N ALA A 179 -12.10 -2.25 10.93
CA ALA A 179 -12.48 -1.94 9.55
C ALA A 179 -13.48 -2.95 8.97
N ILE A 180 -13.37 -4.24 9.34
CA ILE A 180 -14.37 -5.25 8.96
C ILE A 180 -15.73 -4.96 9.62
N GLU A 181 -15.74 -4.59 10.92
CA GLU A 181 -16.97 -4.24 11.63
C GLU A 181 -17.67 -3.04 11.02
N GLU A 182 -16.92 -1.99 10.67
CA GLU A 182 -17.39 -0.78 9.99
C GLU A 182 -17.92 -1.12 8.59
N ALA A 183 -17.15 -1.87 7.78
CA ALA A 183 -17.59 -2.27 6.45
C ALA A 183 -18.91 -3.06 6.48
N ILE A 184 -19.09 -3.98 7.43
CA ILE A 184 -20.35 -4.72 7.62
C ILE A 184 -21.49 -3.77 7.97
N ALA A 185 -21.26 -2.78 8.84
CA ALA A 185 -22.28 -1.83 9.27
C ALA A 185 -22.68 -0.88 8.12
N ASP A 186 -21.74 -0.40 7.34
CA ASP A 186 -21.95 0.61 6.29
C ASP A 186 -22.55 0.00 5.01
N HIS A 187 -22.25 -1.28 4.72
CA HIS A 187 -22.68 -1.96 3.49
C HIS A 187 -23.85 -2.93 3.69
N TYR A 188 -24.48 -2.94 4.86
CA TYR A 188 -25.68 -3.73 5.13
C TYR A 188 -26.90 -2.83 5.24
N ASP A 189 -27.83 -2.91 4.29
CA ASP A 189 -29.04 -2.08 4.19
C ASP A 189 -30.22 -2.59 5.08
N GLY A 190 -30.00 -3.62 5.89
CA GLY A 190 -31.01 -4.31 6.68
C GLY A 190 -31.58 -5.57 5.99
N TYR A 191 -31.28 -5.75 4.72
CA TYR A 191 -31.74 -6.88 3.91
C TYR A 191 -30.64 -7.56 3.11
N ARG A 192 -29.72 -6.77 2.53
CA ARG A 192 -28.61 -7.24 1.70
C ARG A 192 -27.29 -6.63 2.16
N MET A 193 -26.22 -7.34 1.87
CA MET A 193 -24.86 -6.84 1.97
C MET A 193 -24.30 -6.62 0.56
N ASP A 194 -23.68 -5.48 0.34
CA ASP A 194 -23.12 -5.15 -0.97
C ASP A 194 -21.98 -6.10 -1.36
N ALA A 195 -21.86 -6.37 -2.67
CA ALA A 195 -20.84 -7.27 -3.19
C ALA A 195 -19.41 -6.73 -3.03
N ASN A 196 -19.27 -5.40 -2.91
CA ASN A 196 -18.00 -4.68 -2.73
C ASN A 196 -17.66 -4.37 -1.26
N VAL A 197 -18.41 -4.93 -0.31
CA VAL A 197 -18.22 -4.69 1.14
C VAL A 197 -16.77 -4.92 1.62
N SER A 198 -16.02 -5.80 0.98
CA SER A 198 -14.64 -6.11 1.35
C SER A 198 -13.58 -5.26 0.66
N ASP A 199 -13.92 -4.46 -0.35
CA ASP A 199 -12.93 -3.78 -1.21
C ASP A 199 -12.03 -2.81 -0.43
N GLY A 200 -12.63 -1.97 0.42
CA GLY A 200 -11.90 -1.04 1.27
C GLY A 200 -10.97 -1.74 2.27
N VAL A 201 -11.45 -2.83 2.87
CA VAL A 201 -10.67 -3.64 3.82
C VAL A 201 -9.49 -4.31 3.12
N LEU A 202 -9.74 -4.97 1.98
CA LEU A 202 -8.71 -5.64 1.18
C LEU A 202 -7.67 -4.66 0.64
N LYS A 203 -8.09 -3.47 0.22
CA LYS A 203 -7.19 -2.41 -0.25
C LYS A 203 -6.26 -1.92 0.86
N LYS A 204 -6.77 -1.73 2.08
CA LYS A 204 -6.02 -1.15 3.21
C LYS A 204 -5.17 -2.19 3.94
N TYR A 205 -5.66 -3.41 4.11
CA TYR A 205 -5.01 -4.42 4.97
C TYR A 205 -4.41 -5.60 4.20
N GLY A 206 -4.68 -5.70 2.91
CA GLY A 206 -4.23 -6.80 2.06
C GLY A 206 -5.04 -8.08 2.27
N GLU A 207 -4.84 -9.03 1.34
CA GLU A 207 -5.54 -10.32 1.37
C GLU A 207 -5.16 -11.15 2.60
N GLU A 208 -3.86 -11.26 2.87
CA GLU A 208 -3.31 -12.13 3.92
C GLU A 208 -3.87 -11.76 5.30
N ARG A 209 -3.75 -10.49 5.69
CA ARG A 209 -4.23 -10.00 6.98
C ARG A 209 -5.74 -10.09 7.12
N THR A 210 -6.47 -9.68 6.08
CA THR A 210 -7.94 -9.75 6.09
C THR A 210 -8.40 -11.19 6.28
N MET A 211 -7.80 -12.15 5.55
CA MET A 211 -8.14 -13.55 5.67
C MET A 211 -7.73 -14.15 7.02
N TYR A 212 -6.58 -13.72 7.57
CA TYR A 212 -6.13 -14.11 8.91
C TYR A 212 -7.14 -13.70 10.00
N VAL A 213 -7.60 -12.44 9.98
CA VAL A 213 -8.58 -11.92 10.96
C VAL A 213 -9.93 -12.63 10.81
N ILE A 214 -10.38 -12.89 9.56
CA ILE A 214 -11.61 -13.66 9.30
C ILE A 214 -11.48 -15.09 9.85
N ALA A 215 -10.39 -15.77 9.55
CA ALA A 215 -10.16 -17.14 10.00
C ALA A 215 -10.08 -17.24 11.53
N ASN A 216 -9.38 -16.31 12.17
CA ASN A 216 -9.32 -16.20 13.64
C ASN A 216 -10.72 -16.04 14.25
N THR A 217 -11.55 -15.15 13.68
CA THR A 217 -12.93 -14.95 14.16
C THR A 217 -13.76 -16.22 14.01
N ILE A 218 -13.70 -16.90 12.86
CA ILE A 218 -14.44 -18.15 12.64
C ILE A 218 -14.02 -19.24 13.61
N GLN A 219 -12.70 -19.37 13.88
CA GLN A 219 -12.20 -20.35 14.84
C GLN A 219 -12.67 -20.07 16.28
N LEU A 220 -12.74 -18.78 16.67
CA LEU A 220 -13.25 -18.38 17.98
C LEU A 220 -14.79 -18.54 18.12
N LEU A 221 -15.51 -18.47 16.99
CA LEU A 221 -16.96 -18.74 16.92
C LEU A 221 -17.30 -20.22 16.63
N GLN A 222 -16.35 -21.11 16.88
CA GLN A 222 -16.56 -22.54 16.65
C GLN A 222 -17.80 -23.05 17.40
N GLY A 223 -18.72 -23.69 16.66
CA GLY A 223 -19.99 -24.20 17.21
C GLY A 223 -21.17 -23.23 17.08
N ASP A 224 -20.97 -22.00 16.63
CA ASP A 224 -22.06 -21.10 16.26
C ASP A 224 -22.71 -21.56 14.95
N GLY A 225 -23.97 -22.01 15.02
CA GLY A 225 -24.72 -22.55 13.88
C GLY A 225 -24.97 -21.53 12.75
N ARG A 226 -24.65 -20.25 12.93
CA ARG A 226 -24.75 -19.19 11.91
C ARG A 226 -23.50 -19.11 11.03
N ILE A 227 -22.42 -19.75 11.43
CA ILE A 227 -21.21 -19.89 10.60
C ILE A 227 -21.37 -21.11 9.68
N SER A 228 -21.20 -20.92 8.39
CA SER A 228 -21.34 -22.01 7.42
C SER A 228 -20.25 -23.07 7.61
N GLN A 229 -20.59 -24.33 7.36
CA GLN A 229 -19.61 -25.44 7.41
C GLN A 229 -18.41 -25.22 6.46
N GLN A 230 -18.66 -24.59 5.30
CA GLN A 230 -17.61 -24.25 4.35
C GLN A 230 -16.60 -23.27 4.95
N ASN A 231 -17.08 -22.21 5.63
CA ASN A 231 -16.20 -21.25 6.32
C ASN A 231 -15.47 -21.89 7.49
N ALA A 232 -16.17 -22.68 8.30
CA ALA A 232 -15.55 -23.39 9.43
C ALA A 232 -14.46 -24.37 8.97
N HIS A 233 -14.70 -25.10 7.86
CA HIS A 233 -13.70 -26.01 7.30
C HIS A 233 -12.50 -25.27 6.70
N TRP A 234 -12.73 -24.14 6.03
CA TRP A 234 -11.65 -23.32 5.49
C TRP A 234 -10.79 -22.74 6.63
N ALA A 235 -11.41 -22.09 7.61
CA ALA A 235 -10.69 -21.43 8.72
C ALA A 235 -9.81 -22.40 9.53
N LYS A 236 -10.18 -23.68 9.64
CA LYS A 236 -9.36 -24.68 10.33
C LYS A 236 -8.01 -24.96 9.66
N ARG A 237 -7.83 -24.56 8.41
CA ARG A 237 -6.57 -24.74 7.67
C ARG A 237 -5.62 -23.58 7.83
N GLU A 238 -6.11 -22.44 8.34
CA GLU A 238 -5.29 -21.27 8.57
C GLU A 238 -4.46 -21.46 9.85
N PRO A 239 -3.13 -21.25 9.78
CA PRO A 239 -2.23 -21.41 10.92
C PRO A 239 -2.41 -20.27 11.91
N ILE A 240 -3.27 -20.43 12.89
CA ILE A 240 -3.52 -19.45 13.94
C ILE A 240 -3.07 -20.02 15.27
N PRO A 241 -2.12 -19.40 15.99
CA PRO A 241 -1.62 -19.87 17.26
C PRO A 241 -2.73 -20.03 18.31
N ASN A 242 -2.77 -21.13 19.01
CA ASN A 242 -3.76 -21.43 20.04
C ASN A 242 -3.15 -22.24 21.20
N GLU A 243 -1.89 -21.99 21.51
CA GLU A 243 -1.12 -22.87 22.39
C GLU A 243 -1.28 -22.54 23.86
N SER A 244 -1.49 -21.25 24.19
CA SER A 244 -1.59 -20.79 25.58
C SER A 244 -2.89 -20.03 25.88
N ALA A 245 -3.24 -19.93 27.17
CA ALA A 245 -4.34 -19.08 27.62
C ALA A 245 -4.09 -17.60 27.28
N GLN A 246 -2.84 -17.18 27.22
CA GLN A 246 -2.44 -15.83 26.82
C GLN A 246 -2.68 -15.62 25.33
N ASP A 247 -2.27 -16.54 24.45
CA ASP A 247 -2.52 -16.46 23.02
C ASP A 247 -4.02 -16.42 22.73
N GLN A 248 -4.80 -17.23 23.41
CA GLN A 248 -6.27 -17.20 23.30
C GLN A 248 -6.87 -15.85 23.73
N SER A 249 -6.34 -15.23 24.78
CA SER A 249 -6.76 -13.91 25.23
C SER A 249 -6.44 -12.84 24.19
N LEU A 250 -5.22 -12.81 23.67
CA LEU A 250 -4.78 -11.86 22.65
C LEU A 250 -5.57 -12.02 21.33
N ARG A 251 -5.85 -13.26 20.92
CA ARG A 251 -6.67 -13.55 19.74
C ARG A 251 -8.11 -13.01 19.84
N ARG A 252 -8.67 -12.89 21.05
CA ARG A 252 -10.02 -12.32 21.27
C ARG A 252 -10.11 -10.86 20.87
N ASP A 253 -8.99 -10.14 20.82
CA ASP A 253 -8.96 -8.74 20.37
C ASP A 253 -9.10 -8.62 18.85
N PHE A 254 -8.91 -9.72 18.12
CA PHE A 254 -9.15 -9.80 16.66
C PHE A 254 -10.54 -10.35 16.32
N LEU A 255 -11.36 -10.70 17.33
CA LEU A 255 -12.70 -11.19 17.11
C LEU A 255 -13.60 -10.08 16.57
N VAL A 256 -14.09 -10.24 15.36
CA VAL A 256 -15.12 -9.38 14.76
C VAL A 256 -16.41 -9.53 15.53
N ARG A 257 -16.90 -8.43 16.10
CA ARG A 257 -18.05 -8.42 17.04
C ARG A 257 -19.39 -8.17 16.36
N SER A 258 -19.43 -8.13 15.05
CA SER A 258 -20.67 -8.05 14.28
C SER A 258 -21.53 -9.30 14.47
N HIS A 259 -22.83 -9.19 14.16
CA HIS A 259 -23.72 -10.36 14.22
C HIS A 259 -23.15 -11.52 13.41
N PRO A 260 -23.01 -12.74 13.98
CA PRO A 260 -22.31 -13.85 13.32
C PRO A 260 -22.83 -14.23 11.92
N GLY A 261 -24.14 -14.08 11.67
CA GLY A 261 -24.71 -14.30 10.33
C GLY A 261 -24.25 -13.26 9.30
N LEU A 262 -24.17 -11.97 9.68
CA LEU A 262 -23.67 -10.91 8.83
C LEU A 262 -22.16 -11.07 8.59
N PHE A 263 -21.43 -11.40 9.63
CA PHE A 263 -20.01 -11.71 9.52
C PHE A 263 -19.76 -12.93 8.60
N ASN A 264 -20.56 -14.00 8.72
CA ASN A 264 -20.45 -15.15 7.83
C ASN A 264 -20.71 -14.78 6.36
N LEU A 265 -21.64 -13.84 6.10
CA LEU A 265 -21.89 -13.32 4.75
C LEU A 265 -20.70 -12.52 4.22
N PHE A 266 -20.16 -11.60 5.04
CA PHE A 266 -18.93 -10.86 4.74
C PHE A 266 -17.77 -11.82 4.41
N ALA A 267 -17.54 -12.83 5.24
CA ALA A 267 -16.49 -13.82 5.04
C ALA A 267 -16.67 -14.60 3.70
N ASN A 268 -17.90 -14.93 3.31
CA ASN A 268 -18.17 -15.57 2.03
C ASN A 268 -17.83 -14.65 0.85
N ILE A 269 -18.26 -13.38 0.90
CA ILE A 269 -18.00 -12.41 -0.16
C ILE A 269 -16.49 -12.21 -0.29
N THR A 270 -15.80 -11.90 0.81
CA THR A 270 -14.36 -11.64 0.82
C THR A 270 -13.55 -12.82 0.29
N ARG A 271 -13.85 -14.05 0.73
CA ARG A 271 -13.18 -15.27 0.23
C ARG A 271 -13.36 -15.45 -1.26
N ASN A 272 -14.56 -15.21 -1.77
CA ASN A 272 -14.82 -15.30 -3.21
C ASN A 272 -14.00 -14.25 -3.99
N VAL A 273 -13.95 -13.00 -3.53
CA VAL A 273 -13.15 -11.94 -4.14
C VAL A 273 -11.67 -12.35 -4.19
N VAL A 274 -11.12 -12.80 -3.07
CA VAL A 274 -9.71 -13.22 -2.97
C VAL A 274 -9.41 -14.42 -3.90
N ILE A 275 -10.29 -15.43 -3.93
CA ILE A 275 -10.12 -16.58 -4.82
C ILE A 275 -10.12 -16.16 -6.30
N GLN A 276 -11.05 -15.29 -6.71
CA GLN A 276 -11.12 -14.81 -8.09
C GLN A 276 -9.87 -13.98 -8.45
N ALA A 277 -9.41 -13.12 -7.56
CA ALA A 277 -8.18 -12.35 -7.75
C ALA A 277 -6.94 -13.25 -7.90
N GLN A 278 -6.85 -14.33 -7.11
CA GLN A 278 -5.76 -15.30 -7.19
C GLN A 278 -5.79 -16.11 -8.50
N LEU A 279 -6.98 -16.50 -8.97
CA LEU A 279 -7.15 -17.18 -10.25
C LEU A 279 -6.73 -16.28 -11.42
N ALA A 280 -7.21 -15.04 -11.46
CA ALA A 280 -6.84 -14.07 -12.49
C ALA A 280 -5.32 -13.84 -12.56
N ARG A 281 -4.65 -13.71 -11.40
CA ARG A 281 -3.18 -13.58 -11.34
C ARG A 281 -2.43 -14.82 -11.84
N ARG A 282 -2.97 -16.02 -11.63
CA ARG A 282 -2.38 -17.27 -12.16
C ARG A 282 -2.52 -17.35 -13.67
N GLU A 283 -3.68 -16.99 -14.21
CA GLU A 283 -3.94 -16.95 -15.65
C GLU A 283 -3.04 -15.92 -16.35
N GLN A 284 -2.88 -14.74 -15.76
CA GLN A 284 -1.98 -13.72 -16.29
C GLN A 284 -0.54 -14.21 -16.34
N LYS A 285 -0.03 -14.80 -15.24
CA LYS A 285 1.33 -15.36 -15.21
C LYS A 285 1.52 -16.50 -16.22
N ALA A 286 0.53 -17.33 -16.42
CA ALA A 286 0.59 -18.40 -17.41
C ALA A 286 0.66 -17.82 -18.84
N SER A 287 -0.13 -16.79 -19.15
CA SER A 287 -0.11 -16.11 -20.46
C SER A 287 1.21 -15.38 -20.72
N GLU A 288 1.84 -14.79 -19.71
CA GLU A 288 3.15 -14.14 -19.82
C GLU A 288 4.28 -15.16 -20.08
N GLN A 289 4.18 -16.36 -19.50
CA GLN A 289 5.17 -17.44 -19.73
C GLN A 289 5.02 -18.11 -21.10
N GLU A 290 3.82 -18.12 -21.69
CA GLU A 290 3.57 -18.66 -23.02
C GLU A 290 3.98 -17.73 -24.16
N GLN A 291 4.22 -16.44 -23.89
CA GLN A 291 4.77 -15.51 -24.90
C GLN A 291 6.27 -15.76 -25.05
N PRO A 292 6.73 -16.36 -26.17
CA PRO A 292 8.15 -16.57 -26.40
C PRO A 292 8.84 -15.20 -26.42
N SER A 293 9.88 -15.05 -25.60
CA SER A 293 10.70 -13.83 -25.57
C SER A 293 11.05 -13.41 -27.00
N ILE A 294 10.91 -12.12 -27.33
CA ILE A 294 11.31 -11.55 -28.62
C ILE A 294 12.77 -11.91 -28.93
N LEU A 295 13.64 -12.00 -27.92
CA LEU A 295 14.99 -12.50 -28.02
C LEU A 295 15.08 -13.95 -28.51
N ALA A 296 14.21 -14.85 -28.03
CA ALA A 296 14.16 -16.24 -28.48
C ALA A 296 13.60 -16.39 -29.91
N GLN A 297 12.81 -15.42 -30.37
CA GLN A 297 12.38 -15.35 -31.79
C GLN A 297 13.49 -14.83 -32.72
N LEU A 298 14.35 -13.94 -32.24
CA LEU A 298 15.50 -13.42 -32.99
C LEU A 298 16.67 -14.41 -33.07
N GLU A 299 16.78 -15.34 -32.13
CA GLU A 299 17.80 -16.40 -32.10
C GLU A 299 17.48 -17.61 -33.00
N LYS A 300 16.26 -17.72 -33.55
CA LYS A 300 15.95 -18.77 -34.50
C LYS A 300 16.72 -18.49 -35.82
N PRO A 301 17.67 -19.35 -36.22
CA PRO A 301 18.39 -19.13 -37.47
C PRO A 301 17.38 -19.16 -38.61
N LEU A 302 17.44 -18.12 -39.45
CA LEU A 302 16.68 -18.05 -40.69
C LEU A 302 16.88 -19.35 -41.46
N SER A 303 15.83 -20.13 -41.62
CA SER A 303 15.85 -21.33 -42.48
C SER A 303 16.32 -20.95 -43.86
N LYS A 304 17.41 -21.58 -44.30
CA LYS A 304 18.01 -21.35 -45.64
C LYS A 304 16.93 -21.55 -46.69
N PRO A 305 16.85 -20.70 -47.72
CA PRO A 305 15.90 -20.90 -48.80
C PRO A 305 16.16 -22.23 -49.50
N VAL A 306 15.12 -23.05 -49.61
CA VAL A 306 15.14 -24.29 -50.38
C VAL A 306 15.32 -23.93 -51.85
N THR A 307 16.51 -24.16 -52.39
CA THR A 307 16.77 -24.09 -53.84
C THR A 307 16.11 -25.27 -54.53
N GLU A 308 14.92 -25.06 -55.11
CA GLU A 308 14.30 -26.01 -56.04
C GLU A 308 15.19 -26.19 -57.26
N LYS A 309 15.82 -27.36 -57.37
CA LYS A 309 16.45 -27.81 -58.61
C LYS A 309 15.36 -28.30 -59.57
N HIS A 310 14.98 -27.46 -60.53
CA HIS A 310 14.24 -27.89 -61.71
C HIS A 310 15.11 -28.81 -62.54
N SER A 311 14.84 -30.12 -62.53
CA SER A 311 15.36 -31.09 -63.50
C SER A 311 14.50 -31.05 -64.74
N ILE A 312 15.05 -30.48 -65.81
CA ILE A 312 14.48 -30.55 -67.20
C ILE A 312 14.70 -31.93 -67.71
N LYS A 313 13.62 -32.75 -67.80
CA LYS A 313 13.66 -34.02 -68.63
C LYS A 313 13.50 -33.69 -70.10
N LYS A 314 14.58 -33.84 -70.85
CA LYS A 314 14.54 -33.93 -72.32
C LYS A 314 13.77 -35.15 -72.76
N LYS A 315 12.68 -34.95 -73.47
CA LYS A 315 12.06 -36.04 -74.32
C LYS A 315 12.87 -36.15 -75.59
N GLU A 316 13.52 -37.29 -75.76
CA GLU A 316 13.96 -37.76 -77.11
C GLU A 316 12.76 -38.41 -77.79
N GLN A 317 12.47 -37.91 -79.03
CA GLN A 317 11.62 -38.61 -79.99
C GLN A 317 12.57 -39.54 -80.78
N VAL A 318 12.16 -40.79 -80.92
CA VAL A 318 12.70 -41.72 -81.95
C VAL A 318 11.53 -42.21 -82.74
N LEU A 319 11.75 -42.18 -84.07
CA LEU A 319 10.96 -42.63 -85.20
C LEU A 319 10.12 -43.88 -85.03
#